data_ad4818c77416c6aba3c492bf9c098897
#
_entry.id   ad4818c77416c6aba3c492bf9c098897
#
_cell.length_a   1.000
_cell.length_b   1.000
_cell.length_c   1.000
_cell.angle_alpha   90.00
_cell.angle_beta   90.00
_cell.angle_gamma   90.00
#
_symmetry.space_group_name_H-M   'P 1'
#
loop_
_entity.id
_entity.type
_entity.pdbx_description
1 polymer ?
#
loop_
_entity_poly.entity_id
_entity_poly.type
_entity_poly.pdbx_seq_one_letter_code
_entity_poly.pdbx_strand_id
1 'polypeptide(L)'
;NEGTTSLSVHSVDTMVETARPEDSLHVDGTTGATAKANPASFNGTLVIPPQNFVSVTLTMGGVVSKLLPLPGTYVRKGTLIGILENPDFIMLQQTYLDSRAQLEYLEAEYRRQQNLSREEAATQKKLQQSKADYLSMKSRLQAADAQLRLLDIDPEKLVANGISPYMEVIAPISGYVCNVQANLGKYLEAGTSL
;
A
#
# COMPACT_ATOMS: atom_id res chain seq x y z
N ASN A 1 12.13 -26.07 11.53
CA ASN A 1 12.48 -24.74 12.08
C ASN A 1 12.42 -23.72 10.95
N GLU A 2 11.22 -23.29 10.68
CA GLU A 2 10.95 -22.28 9.68
C GLU A 2 10.95 -20.92 10.36
N GLY A 3 12.00 -20.14 10.14
CA GLY A 3 12.08 -18.75 10.53
C GLY A 3 11.25 -17.91 9.57
N THR A 4 10.03 -17.61 9.98
CA THR A 4 9.19 -16.63 9.27
C THR A 4 9.77 -15.24 9.53
N THR A 5 10.39 -14.67 8.54
CA THR A 5 10.99 -13.33 8.60
C THR A 5 10.16 -12.40 7.69
N SER A 6 9.65 -11.30 8.15
CA SER A 6 8.80 -10.35 7.39
C SER A 6 9.49 -9.00 7.17
N LEU A 7 9.17 -8.30 6.10
CA LEU A 7 9.63 -6.92 5.90
C LEU A 7 8.87 -6.00 6.86
N SER A 8 9.61 -5.25 7.67
CA SER A 8 9.04 -4.32 8.62
C SER A 8 9.65 -2.93 8.44
N VAL A 9 8.81 -1.90 8.32
CA VAL A 9 9.21 -0.50 8.28
C VAL A 9 8.97 0.12 9.65
N HIS A 10 9.99 0.76 10.20
CA HIS A 10 9.97 1.31 11.54
C HIS A 10 9.80 2.83 11.53
N SER A 11 8.85 3.34 12.30
CA SER A 11 8.68 4.77 12.53
C SER A 11 9.45 5.16 13.80
N VAL A 12 10.48 5.99 13.63
CA VAL A 12 11.18 6.64 14.75
C VAL A 12 10.76 8.11 14.73
N ASP A 13 9.67 8.41 15.41
CA ASP A 13 9.35 9.79 15.72
C ASP A 13 9.77 10.07 17.16
N THR A 14 10.73 10.96 17.28
CA THR A 14 11.05 11.79 18.42
C THR A 14 11.38 11.11 19.76
N MET A 15 12.66 10.83 20.00
CA MET A 15 13.24 11.03 21.32
C MET A 15 14.57 11.77 21.18
N VAL A 16 14.49 13.05 20.83
CA VAL A 16 15.53 14.01 21.21
C VAL A 16 15.01 14.70 22.47
N GLU A 17 15.25 14.08 23.60
CA GLU A 17 15.18 14.77 24.86
C GLU A 17 16.38 15.70 24.94
N THR A 18 16.13 16.99 24.67
CA THR A 18 17.04 18.08 24.92
C THR A 18 17.24 18.19 26.43
N ALA A 19 18.31 17.62 26.92
CA ALA A 19 18.85 17.99 28.22
C ALA A 19 19.26 19.46 28.15
N ARG A 20 18.47 20.34 28.74
CA ARG A 20 18.87 21.71 29.03
C ARG A 20 19.94 21.71 30.11
N PRO A 21 21.09 22.35 29.91
CA PRO A 21 21.97 22.70 30.98
C PRO A 21 21.66 24.12 31.43
N GLU A 22 20.87 24.30 32.45
CA GLU A 22 20.89 25.53 33.25
C GLU A 22 20.45 25.17 34.66
N ASP A 23 21.41 24.96 35.54
CA ASP A 23 21.35 25.54 36.90
C ASP A 23 22.79 25.69 37.44
N SER A 24 23.29 26.90 37.37
CA SER A 24 24.53 27.33 37.97
C SER A 24 24.32 27.53 39.44
N LEU A 25 24.66 26.57 40.28
CA LEU A 25 24.87 26.78 41.68
C LEU A 25 26.37 26.89 41.97
N HIS A 26 26.73 28.14 42.22
CA HIS A 26 28.02 28.54 42.77
C HIS A 26 28.13 28.02 44.20
N VAL A 27 29.05 27.10 44.45
CA VAL A 27 29.47 26.75 45.80
C VAL A 27 30.98 26.73 45.83
N ASP A 28 31.45 27.67 46.62
CA ASP A 28 32.83 27.87 46.97
C ASP A 28 33.35 26.75 47.88
N GLY A 29 34.60 26.34 47.69
CA GLY A 29 35.45 25.87 48.80
C GLY A 29 35.71 24.39 48.97
N THR A 30 36.88 23.96 48.49
CA THR A 30 37.87 23.11 49.20
C THR A 30 37.73 21.60 49.31
N THR A 31 38.76 20.96 48.85
CA THR A 31 39.33 19.65 49.22
C THR A 31 38.86 18.41 48.44
N GLY A 32 39.69 18.08 47.53
CA GLY A 32 40.25 16.78 47.19
C GLY A 32 39.48 15.49 47.53
N ALA A 33 38.79 14.99 46.52
CA ALA A 33 38.70 13.55 46.24
C ALA A 33 38.20 13.43 44.78
N THR A 34 39.08 13.19 43.82
CA THR A 34 38.69 12.69 42.52
C THR A 34 38.12 11.29 42.67
N ALA A 35 36.83 11.20 42.97
CA ALA A 35 36.09 9.99 42.79
C ALA A 35 36.11 9.68 41.30
N LYS A 36 36.96 8.74 40.88
CA LYS A 36 36.86 8.11 39.57
C LYS A 36 35.44 7.56 39.46
N ALA A 37 34.56 8.25 38.77
CA ALA A 37 33.27 7.69 38.38
C ALA A 37 33.58 6.44 37.54
N ASN A 38 33.42 5.28 38.14
CA ASN A 38 33.43 4.01 37.39
C ASN A 38 32.32 4.11 36.37
N PRO A 39 32.61 4.04 35.06
CA PRO A 39 31.57 4.02 34.05
C PRO A 39 30.70 2.78 34.33
N ALA A 40 29.46 3.00 34.73
CA ALA A 40 28.52 1.91 34.85
C ALA A 40 28.20 1.42 33.42
N SER A 41 28.63 0.22 33.13
CA SER A 41 28.31 -0.44 31.85
C SER A 41 27.00 -1.21 32.03
N PHE A 42 25.98 -0.82 31.27
CA PHE A 42 24.70 -1.52 31.24
C PHE A 42 24.60 -2.28 29.93
N ASN A 43 24.38 -3.57 29.97
CA ASN A 43 24.01 -4.37 28.84
C ASN A 43 22.48 -4.40 28.74
N GLY A 44 21.93 -3.88 27.68
CA GLY A 44 20.50 -3.89 27.41
C GLY A 44 20.21 -4.26 25.97
N THR A 45 19.09 -4.92 25.74
CA THR A 45 18.56 -5.15 24.38
C THR A 45 17.51 -4.10 24.10
N LEU A 46 17.67 -3.37 23.00
CA LEU A 46 16.66 -2.42 22.55
C LEU A 46 15.51 -3.22 21.92
N VAL A 47 14.35 -3.19 22.55
CA VAL A 47 13.14 -3.83 22.04
C VAL A 47 12.22 -2.75 21.48
N ILE A 48 11.86 -2.91 20.22
CA ILE A 48 10.95 -2.00 19.54
C ILE A 48 9.51 -2.40 19.90
N PRO A 49 8.65 -1.47 20.38
CA PRO A 49 7.27 -1.78 20.68
C PRO A 49 6.51 -2.25 19.41
N PRO A 50 5.64 -3.28 19.51
CA PRO A 50 4.92 -3.83 18.35
C PRO A 50 4.09 -2.80 17.57
N GLN A 51 3.58 -1.76 18.22
CA GLN A 51 2.83 -0.68 17.60
C GLN A 51 3.65 0.18 16.62
N ASN A 52 4.97 0.12 16.72
CA ASN A 52 5.90 0.84 15.84
C ASN A 52 6.44 -0.04 14.70
N PHE A 53 5.95 -1.25 14.59
CA PHE A 53 6.27 -2.20 13.53
C PHE A 53 5.13 -2.23 12.51
N VAL A 54 5.46 -2.07 11.22
CA VAL A 54 4.51 -2.24 10.13
C VAL A 54 5.09 -3.23 9.14
N SER A 55 4.35 -4.31 8.89
CA SER A 55 4.67 -5.28 7.84
C SER A 55 4.00 -4.87 6.54
N VAL A 56 4.76 -4.83 5.46
CA VAL A 56 4.22 -4.59 4.12
C VAL A 56 3.78 -5.93 3.56
N THR A 57 2.47 -6.18 3.61
CA THR A 57 1.86 -7.42 3.13
C THR A 57 1.32 -7.22 1.73
N LEU A 58 1.58 -8.18 0.85
CA LEU A 58 1.11 -8.15 -0.53
C LEU A 58 -0.37 -8.52 -0.61
N THR A 59 -1.19 -7.63 -1.15
CA THR A 59 -2.61 -7.90 -1.41
C THR A 59 -2.79 -8.85 -2.60
N MET A 60 -1.87 -8.80 -3.58
CA MET A 60 -1.82 -9.69 -4.73
C MET A 60 -0.40 -10.25 -4.85
N GLY A 61 -0.26 -11.55 -5.15
CA GLY A 61 1.04 -12.19 -5.40
C GLY A 61 1.68 -11.72 -6.70
N GLY A 62 2.94 -12.08 -6.90
CA GLY A 62 3.66 -11.78 -8.12
C GLY A 62 5.15 -12.10 -8.05
N VAL A 63 5.82 -11.99 -9.17
CA VAL A 63 7.27 -12.14 -9.27
C VAL A 63 7.94 -10.80 -8.93
N VAL A 64 8.90 -10.82 -8.04
CA VAL A 64 9.68 -9.62 -7.66
C VAL A 64 10.59 -9.21 -8.81
N SER A 65 10.24 -8.13 -9.51
CA SER A 65 11.03 -7.57 -10.61
C SER A 65 12.08 -6.59 -10.12
N LYS A 66 11.74 -5.78 -9.09
CA LYS A 66 12.68 -4.86 -8.43
C LYS A 66 12.46 -4.84 -6.93
N LEU A 67 13.56 -4.65 -6.21
CA LEU A 67 13.58 -4.44 -4.77
C LEU A 67 14.58 -3.32 -4.50
N LEU A 68 14.15 -2.20 -3.92
CA LEU A 68 14.93 -0.98 -3.83
C LEU A 68 15.59 -0.75 -2.45
N PRO A 69 14.88 -0.90 -1.31
CA PRO A 69 15.49 -0.62 -0.02
C PRO A 69 16.31 -1.80 0.50
N LEU A 70 17.46 -1.49 1.06
CA LEU A 70 18.28 -2.41 1.84
C LEU A 70 17.90 -2.32 3.33
N PRO A 71 18.05 -3.40 4.11
CA PRO A 71 17.93 -3.33 5.57
C PRO A 71 18.80 -2.22 6.16
N GLY A 72 18.25 -1.45 7.11
CA GLY A 72 18.91 -0.29 7.71
C GLY A 72 18.73 1.03 6.95
N THR A 73 18.12 1.05 5.77
CA THR A 73 17.83 2.31 5.06
C THR A 73 16.55 2.97 5.56
N TYR A 74 16.55 4.30 5.62
CA TYR A 74 15.37 5.09 5.93
C TYR A 74 14.52 5.30 4.67
N VAL A 75 13.22 5.02 4.75
CA VAL A 75 12.24 5.27 3.69
C VAL A 75 11.15 6.23 4.17
N ARG A 76 10.66 7.08 3.29
CA ARG A 76 9.51 7.95 3.57
C ARG A 76 8.22 7.24 3.13
N LYS A 77 7.12 7.58 3.79
CA LYS A 77 5.79 7.14 3.34
C LYS A 77 5.59 7.49 1.86
N GLY A 78 5.07 6.54 1.08
CA GLY A 78 4.89 6.69 -0.36
C GLY A 78 6.14 6.41 -1.20
N THR A 79 7.30 6.10 -0.60
CA THR A 79 8.49 5.69 -1.36
C THR A 79 8.29 4.32 -1.97
N LEU A 80 8.67 4.14 -3.24
CA LEU A 80 8.68 2.86 -3.92
C LEU A 80 9.69 1.92 -3.24
N ILE A 81 9.23 0.75 -2.77
CA ILE A 81 10.06 -0.27 -2.13
C ILE A 81 10.25 -1.51 -2.99
N GLY A 82 9.32 -1.80 -3.86
CA GLY A 82 9.42 -2.93 -4.78
C GLY A 82 8.50 -2.83 -5.97
N ILE A 83 8.79 -3.63 -6.99
CA ILE A 83 7.96 -3.81 -8.19
C ILE A 83 7.71 -5.29 -8.37
N LEU A 84 6.44 -5.64 -8.53
CA LEU A 84 5.99 -7.00 -8.78
C LEU A 84 5.39 -7.10 -10.18
N GLU A 85 5.53 -8.25 -10.80
CA GLU A 85 4.89 -8.60 -12.07
C GLU A 85 3.89 -9.72 -11.84
N ASN A 86 2.65 -9.52 -12.33
CA ASN A 86 1.60 -10.53 -12.23
C ASN A 86 0.66 -10.43 -13.43
N PRO A 87 0.42 -11.54 -14.18
CA PRO A 87 -0.55 -11.58 -15.27
C PRO A 87 -1.98 -11.26 -14.85
N ASP A 88 -2.40 -11.68 -13.65
CA ASP A 88 -3.74 -11.41 -13.12
C ASP A 88 -3.98 -9.91 -12.91
N PHE A 89 -2.92 -9.17 -12.61
CA PHE A 89 -2.95 -7.72 -12.53
C PHE A 89 -3.28 -7.06 -13.87
N ILE A 90 -2.72 -7.57 -14.97
CA ILE A 90 -3.06 -7.12 -16.33
C ILE A 90 -4.54 -7.42 -16.63
N MET A 91 -5.00 -8.64 -16.30
CA MET A 91 -6.40 -9.03 -16.52
C MET A 91 -7.40 -8.19 -15.72
N LEU A 92 -7.06 -7.81 -14.49
CA LEU A 92 -7.89 -6.93 -13.68
C LEU A 92 -8.04 -5.53 -14.32
N GLN A 93 -6.94 -4.96 -14.78
CA GLN A 93 -6.94 -3.67 -15.49
C GLN A 93 -7.75 -3.73 -16.78
N GLN A 94 -7.57 -4.79 -17.57
CA GLN A 94 -8.37 -5.03 -18.76
C GLN A 94 -9.85 -5.14 -18.42
N THR A 95 -10.23 -5.92 -17.41
CA THR A 95 -11.63 -6.07 -16.98
C THR A 95 -12.26 -4.73 -16.61
N TYR A 96 -11.50 -3.86 -15.94
CA TYR A 96 -11.98 -2.51 -15.61
C TYR A 96 -12.23 -1.67 -16.86
N LEU A 97 -11.26 -1.60 -17.78
CA LEU A 97 -11.37 -0.81 -19.01
C LEU A 97 -12.51 -1.30 -19.93
N ASP A 98 -12.62 -2.62 -20.11
CA ASP A 98 -13.69 -3.25 -20.89
C ASP A 98 -15.07 -2.97 -20.27
N SER A 99 -15.18 -3.14 -18.94
CA SER A 99 -16.44 -2.89 -18.24
C SER A 99 -16.85 -1.42 -18.29
N ARG A 100 -15.88 -0.49 -18.26
CA ARG A 100 -16.14 0.96 -18.40
C ARG A 100 -16.67 1.29 -19.79
N ALA A 101 -16.00 0.81 -20.82
CA ALA A 101 -16.42 1.05 -22.22
C ALA A 101 -17.80 0.45 -22.52
N GLN A 102 -18.05 -0.77 -22.03
CA GLN A 102 -19.34 -1.44 -22.24
C GLN A 102 -20.46 -0.81 -21.43
N LEU A 103 -20.18 -0.28 -20.23
CA LEU A 103 -21.16 0.44 -19.43
C LEU A 103 -21.67 1.69 -20.14
N GLU A 104 -20.80 2.46 -20.78
CA GLU A 104 -21.18 3.65 -21.54
C GLU A 104 -22.17 3.31 -22.66
N TYR A 105 -21.91 2.25 -23.41
CA TYR A 105 -22.83 1.75 -24.43
C TYR A 105 -24.18 1.31 -23.84
N LEU A 106 -24.16 0.50 -22.77
CA LEU A 106 -25.37 -0.02 -22.15
C LEU A 106 -26.21 1.08 -21.48
N GLU A 107 -25.57 2.10 -20.93
CA GLU A 107 -26.26 3.28 -20.39
C GLU A 107 -26.98 4.05 -21.50
N ALA A 108 -26.33 4.27 -22.63
CA ALA A 108 -26.93 4.93 -23.78
C ALA A 108 -28.13 4.10 -24.31
N GLU A 109 -27.99 2.78 -24.42
CA GLU A 109 -29.06 1.88 -24.85
C GLU A 109 -30.25 1.90 -23.86
N TYR A 110 -29.99 1.83 -22.57
CA TYR A 110 -31.04 1.90 -21.54
C TYR A 110 -31.79 3.23 -21.63
N ARG A 111 -31.09 4.37 -21.75
CA ARG A 111 -31.71 5.70 -21.94
C ARG A 111 -32.55 5.76 -23.21
N ARG A 112 -32.09 5.19 -24.32
CA ARG A 112 -32.83 5.10 -25.57
C ARG A 112 -34.12 4.29 -25.40
N GLN A 113 -34.06 3.10 -24.77
CA GLN A 113 -35.24 2.28 -24.52
C GLN A 113 -36.22 2.96 -23.56
N GLN A 114 -35.72 3.74 -22.61
CA GLN A 114 -36.56 4.51 -21.69
C GLN A 114 -37.35 5.61 -22.42
N ASN A 115 -36.73 6.32 -23.37
CA ASN A 115 -37.41 7.33 -24.16
C ASN A 115 -38.42 6.72 -25.12
N LEU A 116 -38.07 5.64 -25.82
CA LEU A 116 -39.00 4.92 -26.69
C LEU A 116 -40.20 4.32 -25.94
N SER A 117 -40.00 3.88 -24.70
CA SER A 117 -41.09 3.38 -23.87
C SER A 117 -42.08 4.47 -23.46
N ARG A 118 -41.62 5.72 -23.31
CA ARG A 118 -42.51 6.86 -23.03
C ARG A 118 -43.36 7.24 -24.24
N GLU A 119 -42.88 6.97 -25.44
CA GLU A 119 -43.56 7.20 -26.72
C GLU A 119 -44.38 5.99 -27.17
N GLU A 120 -44.59 4.99 -26.27
CA GLU A 120 -45.30 3.73 -26.55
C GLU A 120 -44.66 2.89 -27.68
N ALA A 121 -43.44 3.24 -28.11
CA ALA A 121 -42.75 2.61 -29.25
C ALA A 121 -41.84 1.43 -28.85
N ALA A 122 -41.63 1.17 -27.51
CA ALA A 122 -40.83 0.06 -27.02
C ALA A 122 -41.64 -0.87 -26.11
N THR A 123 -41.33 -2.17 -26.16
CA THR A 123 -41.98 -3.15 -25.27
C THR A 123 -41.38 -3.07 -23.87
N GLN A 124 -42.19 -3.21 -22.85
CA GLN A 124 -41.78 -3.29 -21.44
C GLN A 124 -40.62 -4.31 -21.20
N LYS A 125 -40.69 -5.44 -21.91
CA LYS A 125 -39.67 -6.50 -21.84
C LYS A 125 -38.31 -5.96 -22.25
N LYS A 126 -38.22 -5.18 -23.34
CA LYS A 126 -36.97 -4.65 -23.87
C LYS A 126 -36.38 -3.57 -22.95
N LEU A 127 -37.24 -2.74 -22.35
CA LEU A 127 -36.80 -1.76 -21.32
C LEU A 127 -36.25 -2.46 -20.08
N GLN A 128 -36.93 -3.51 -19.58
CA GLN A 128 -36.44 -4.27 -18.42
C GLN A 128 -35.12 -4.98 -18.72
N GLN A 129 -34.96 -5.56 -19.91
CA GLN A 129 -33.72 -6.20 -20.34
C GLN A 129 -32.57 -5.18 -20.37
N SER A 130 -32.72 -4.06 -21.04
CA SER A 130 -31.67 -3.03 -21.15
C SER A 130 -31.30 -2.45 -19.77
N LYS A 131 -32.27 -2.32 -18.86
CA LYS A 131 -32.03 -1.94 -17.47
C LYS A 131 -31.21 -2.98 -16.72
N ALA A 132 -31.53 -4.25 -16.86
CA ALA A 132 -30.80 -5.34 -16.22
C ALA A 132 -29.36 -5.43 -16.71
N ASP A 133 -29.14 -5.32 -18.00
CA ASP A 133 -27.82 -5.33 -18.63
C ASP A 133 -26.96 -4.15 -18.15
N TYR A 134 -27.53 -2.95 -18.11
CA TYR A 134 -26.87 -1.74 -17.58
C TYR A 134 -26.47 -1.95 -16.11
N LEU A 135 -27.40 -2.41 -15.25
CA LEU A 135 -27.12 -2.60 -13.81
C LEU A 135 -26.07 -3.69 -13.55
N SER A 136 -26.13 -4.78 -14.31
CA SER A 136 -25.15 -5.86 -14.24
C SER A 136 -23.75 -5.37 -14.56
N MET A 137 -23.60 -4.61 -15.67
CA MET A 137 -22.31 -4.06 -16.06
C MET A 137 -21.80 -3.00 -15.08
N LYS A 138 -22.70 -2.18 -14.54
CA LYS A 138 -22.38 -1.21 -13.48
C LYS A 138 -21.79 -1.89 -12.25
N SER A 139 -22.41 -2.99 -11.81
CA SER A 139 -21.90 -3.77 -10.67
C SER A 139 -20.53 -4.37 -10.96
N ARG A 140 -20.32 -4.87 -12.19
CA ARG A 140 -19.02 -5.42 -12.61
C ARG A 140 -17.91 -4.37 -12.61
N LEU A 141 -18.20 -3.17 -13.14
CA LEU A 141 -17.26 -2.05 -13.10
C LEU A 141 -16.93 -1.64 -11.67
N GLN A 142 -17.94 -1.54 -10.79
CA GLN A 142 -17.74 -1.20 -9.39
C GLN A 142 -16.87 -2.23 -8.66
N ALA A 143 -17.04 -3.52 -8.96
CA ALA A 143 -16.20 -4.57 -8.38
C ALA A 143 -14.74 -4.46 -8.84
N ALA A 144 -14.51 -4.22 -10.13
CA ALA A 144 -13.17 -4.03 -10.67
C ALA A 144 -12.51 -2.74 -10.13
N ASP A 145 -13.26 -1.64 -10.00
CA ASP A 145 -12.79 -0.40 -9.35
C ASP A 145 -12.34 -0.64 -7.91
N ALA A 146 -13.16 -1.34 -7.13
CA ALA A 146 -12.83 -1.67 -5.75
C ALA A 146 -11.57 -2.55 -5.63
N GLN A 147 -11.41 -3.53 -6.52
CA GLN A 147 -10.22 -4.37 -6.56
C GLN A 147 -8.95 -3.58 -6.90
N LEU A 148 -9.01 -2.66 -7.88
CA LEU A 148 -7.88 -1.78 -8.20
C LEU A 148 -7.49 -0.89 -7.02
N ARG A 149 -8.47 -0.31 -6.33
CA ARG A 149 -8.22 0.53 -5.14
C ARG A 149 -7.61 -0.23 -3.97
N LEU A 150 -7.95 -1.52 -3.81
CA LEU A 150 -7.28 -2.39 -2.81
C LEU A 150 -5.80 -2.63 -3.11
N LEU A 151 -5.39 -2.41 -4.36
CA LEU A 151 -4.00 -2.47 -4.80
C LEU A 151 -3.31 -1.09 -4.84
N ASP A 152 -3.93 -0.07 -4.22
CA ASP A 152 -3.48 1.34 -4.25
C ASP A 152 -3.39 1.94 -5.67
N ILE A 153 -4.18 1.40 -6.60
CA ILE A 153 -4.21 1.89 -7.98
C ILE A 153 -5.40 2.80 -8.18
N ASP A 154 -5.10 3.98 -8.70
CA ASP A 154 -6.11 4.94 -9.12
C ASP A 154 -6.65 4.56 -10.51
N PRO A 155 -7.95 4.16 -10.63
CA PRO A 155 -8.53 3.79 -11.91
C PRO A 155 -8.52 4.90 -12.96
N GLU A 156 -8.52 6.18 -12.56
CA GLU A 156 -8.44 7.30 -13.52
C GLU A 156 -7.05 7.40 -14.15
N LYS A 157 -6.00 7.11 -13.37
CA LYS A 157 -4.63 7.02 -13.92
C LYS A 157 -4.48 5.86 -14.89
N LEU A 158 -5.15 4.73 -14.62
CA LEU A 158 -5.18 3.60 -15.54
C LEU A 158 -5.80 3.99 -16.90
N VAL A 159 -6.89 4.75 -16.88
CA VAL A 159 -7.52 5.23 -18.12
C VAL A 159 -6.60 6.17 -18.89
N ALA A 160 -5.86 7.02 -18.19
CA ALA A 160 -4.95 7.98 -18.83
C ALA A 160 -3.65 7.35 -19.36
N ASN A 161 -3.08 6.40 -18.61
CA ASN A 161 -1.74 5.85 -18.86
C ASN A 161 -1.75 4.47 -19.55
N GLY A 162 -2.92 3.79 -19.58
CA GLY A 162 -3.05 2.44 -20.12
C GLY A 162 -2.63 1.35 -19.13
N ILE A 163 -2.64 0.10 -19.61
CA ILE A 163 -2.34 -1.10 -18.82
C ILE A 163 -0.84 -1.17 -18.52
N SER A 164 -0.49 -1.41 -17.27
CA SER A 164 0.87 -1.66 -16.81
C SER A 164 1.03 -3.10 -16.31
N PRO A 165 2.09 -3.83 -16.69
CA PRO A 165 2.38 -5.14 -16.12
C PRO A 165 2.97 -5.06 -14.71
N TYR A 166 3.36 -3.88 -14.28
CA TYR A 166 4.07 -3.63 -13.04
C TYR A 166 3.14 -3.15 -11.95
N MET A 167 3.18 -3.82 -10.82
CA MET A 167 2.52 -3.42 -9.57
C MET A 167 3.56 -2.82 -8.65
N GLU A 168 3.38 -1.55 -8.29
CA GLU A 168 4.28 -0.84 -7.39
C GLU A 168 3.90 -1.09 -5.94
N VAL A 169 4.88 -1.47 -5.13
CA VAL A 169 4.73 -1.60 -3.68
C VAL A 169 5.37 -0.41 -3.02
N ILE A 170 4.57 0.36 -2.29
CA ILE A 170 4.98 1.61 -1.64
C ILE A 170 5.05 1.46 -0.12
N ALA A 171 5.90 2.25 0.52
CA ALA A 171 6.01 2.29 1.98
C ALA A 171 4.77 2.93 2.60
N PRO A 172 4.03 2.23 3.49
CA PRO A 172 2.82 2.76 4.12
C PRO A 172 3.10 3.82 5.19
N ILE A 173 4.29 3.77 5.77
CA ILE A 173 4.77 4.73 6.78
C ILE A 173 6.21 5.14 6.48
N SER A 174 6.67 6.22 7.12
CA SER A 174 8.09 6.59 7.12
C SER A 174 8.81 5.84 8.24
N GLY A 175 10.02 5.32 7.96
CA GLY A 175 10.77 4.57 8.96
C GLY A 175 12.00 3.87 8.39
N TYR A 176 12.65 3.04 9.21
CA TYR A 176 13.78 2.22 8.80
C TYR A 176 13.34 0.82 8.40
N VAL A 177 13.88 0.33 7.29
CA VAL A 177 13.67 -1.04 6.84
C VAL A 177 14.48 -1.98 7.73
N CYS A 178 13.80 -2.85 8.49
CA CYS A 178 14.47 -3.75 9.41
C CYS A 178 14.86 -5.07 8.76
N ASN A 179 13.96 -5.60 7.91
CA ASN A 179 14.15 -6.90 7.30
C ASN A 179 13.48 -6.94 5.92
N VAL A 180 14.09 -7.69 4.99
CA VAL A 180 13.58 -7.91 3.63
C VAL A 180 13.65 -9.40 3.33
N GLN A 181 12.50 -10.03 3.12
CA GLN A 181 12.42 -11.48 2.84
C GLN A 181 12.28 -11.82 1.36
N ALA A 182 12.06 -10.80 0.55
CA ALA A 182 11.94 -10.94 -0.88
C ALA A 182 13.33 -10.96 -1.54
N ASN A 183 13.45 -11.83 -2.53
CA ASN A 183 14.60 -11.85 -3.44
C ASN A 183 14.12 -11.55 -4.85
N LEU A 184 14.98 -10.93 -5.66
CA LEU A 184 14.72 -10.71 -7.08
C LEU A 184 14.40 -12.03 -7.80
N GLY A 185 13.37 -12.03 -8.63
CA GLY A 185 12.93 -13.20 -9.38
C GLY A 185 12.11 -14.22 -8.58
N LYS A 186 11.94 -14.04 -7.26
CA LYS A 186 11.10 -14.92 -6.44
C LYS A 186 9.62 -14.58 -6.63
N TYR A 187 8.79 -15.61 -6.79
CA TYR A 187 7.34 -15.45 -6.70
C TYR A 187 6.93 -15.36 -5.23
N LEU A 188 6.15 -14.35 -4.91
CA LEU A 188 5.56 -14.15 -3.59
C LEU A 188 4.04 -14.33 -3.70
N GLU A 189 3.46 -15.06 -2.77
CA GLU A 189 2.01 -15.24 -2.71
C GLU A 189 1.30 -14.04 -2.08
N ALA A 190 0.02 -13.88 -2.38
CA ALA A 190 -0.83 -12.92 -1.68
C ALA A 190 -0.85 -13.25 -0.18
N GLY A 191 -0.81 -12.22 0.68
CA GLY A 191 -0.70 -12.38 2.13
C GLY A 191 0.74 -12.54 2.65
N THR A 192 1.74 -12.68 1.75
CA THR A 192 3.15 -12.72 2.15
C THR A 192 3.64 -11.30 2.47
N SER A 193 4.44 -11.17 3.53
CA SER A 193 5.17 -9.93 3.81
C SER A 193 6.43 -9.84 2.96
N LEU A 194 6.73 -8.66 2.50
CA LEU A 194 7.89 -8.32 1.68
C LEU A 194 9.15 -8.20 2.50
#